data_e65a23a5f41c22d94365201d8c7f7c5f
#
_entry.id   e65a23a5f41c22d94365201d8c7f7c5f
#
_cell.length_a   1.000
_cell.length_b   1.000
_cell.length_c   1.000
_cell.angle_alpha   90.00
_cell.angle_beta   90.00
_cell.angle_gamma   90.00
#
_symmetry.space_group_name_H-M   'P 1'
#
loop_
_entity.id
_entity.type
_entity.pdbx_description
1 polymer ?
#
loop_
_entity_poly.entity_id
_entity_poly.type
_entity_poly.pdbx_seq_one_letter_code
_entity_poly.pdbx_strand_id
1 'polypeptide(L)'
;MKMSLQALCRIMLLVTTFMLLSHTAAAYTTIDSGDTVVIDEVIDDDVIVAGGNVIIDGTINGDVIVAGGTVEVNGNIEEDLIVAAGDVEINGMIGDDLRVASGTVTINGEVLDDVIVFSGDTVLADTGSIGGDLSAASGEITILGEVAGNVEASGEEINIEGTIGGDADLNAEEINISPEASIAGNLEYISKTETKIEEGTVGNNVHYYEAEYHEDEGTVSSVLSGLISYLALVLIGLIGLAIWPEYLEKIAAKTPESPGKAFLTGLLVLIVALIVAFLLFVTVIGIPLGLILLIALVVMFYVARVFASLWIGRHLLDRMGKSSRTMNEMAFGLLVLVLVSSIPVIGSLVYMVATLIPIGNIYMTARN
;
A
#
# COMPACT_ATOMS: atom_id res chain seq x y z
N MET A 1 0.48 35.18 -11.39
CA MET A 1 -0.24 35.82 -10.29
C MET A 1 0.47 35.43 -8.99
N LYS A 2 1.29 36.34 -8.41
CA LYS A 2 2.03 36.07 -7.16
C LYS A 2 1.05 36.20 -6.00
N MET A 3 0.68 35.07 -5.41
CA MET A 3 -0.08 35.08 -4.16
C MET A 3 0.78 35.67 -3.06
N SER A 4 0.32 36.71 -2.36
CA SER A 4 1.09 37.33 -1.29
C SER A 4 1.19 36.41 -0.09
N LEU A 5 2.33 36.44 0.62
CA LEU A 5 2.55 35.66 1.84
C LEU A 5 1.42 35.83 2.85
N GLN A 6 0.82 37.07 2.91
CA GLN A 6 -0.32 37.36 3.75
C GLN A 6 -1.62 36.65 3.33
N ALA A 7 -1.81 36.41 2.01
CA ALA A 7 -2.94 35.60 1.52
C ALA A 7 -2.77 34.14 1.86
N LEU A 8 -1.55 33.61 1.75
CA LEU A 8 -1.21 32.25 2.15
C LEU A 8 -1.42 32.01 3.65
N CYS A 9 -0.96 32.93 4.50
CA CYS A 9 -1.19 32.86 5.95
C CYS A 9 -2.67 32.94 6.34
N ARG A 10 -3.48 33.73 5.62
CA ARG A 10 -4.93 33.81 5.88
C ARG A 10 -5.66 32.55 5.46
N ILE A 11 -5.30 31.96 4.32
CA ILE A 11 -5.87 30.68 3.87
C ILE A 11 -5.46 29.57 4.84
N MET A 12 -4.21 29.52 5.26
CA MET A 12 -3.72 28.55 6.24
C MET A 12 -4.40 28.71 7.61
N LEU A 13 -4.62 29.94 8.07
CA LEU A 13 -5.38 30.24 9.29
C LEU A 13 -6.85 29.82 9.17
N LEU A 14 -7.50 30.07 8.02
CA LEU A 14 -8.88 29.65 7.77
C LEU A 14 -9.00 28.12 7.70
N VAL A 15 -8.06 27.42 7.08
CA VAL A 15 -8.04 25.96 7.01
C VAL A 15 -7.78 25.35 8.40
N THR A 16 -6.85 25.90 9.17
CA THR A 16 -6.61 25.43 10.55
C THR A 16 -7.80 25.75 11.47
N THR A 17 -8.45 26.90 11.33
CA THR A 17 -9.66 27.23 12.09
C THR A 17 -10.84 26.35 11.69
N PHE A 18 -11.00 26.04 10.42
CA PHE A 18 -12.02 25.10 9.93
C PHE A 18 -11.75 23.67 10.41
N MET A 19 -10.49 23.22 10.40
CA MET A 19 -10.10 21.91 10.99
C MET A 19 -10.31 21.86 12.51
N LEU A 20 -10.13 22.98 13.23
CA LEU A 20 -10.38 23.03 14.67
C LEU A 20 -11.88 23.12 15.02
N LEU A 21 -12.73 23.58 14.11
CA LEU A 21 -14.18 23.67 14.31
C LEU A 21 -14.95 22.41 13.88
N SER A 22 -14.33 21.52 13.14
CA SER A 22 -14.93 20.24 12.71
C SER A 22 -14.72 19.09 13.71
N HIS A 23 -14.16 19.37 14.90
CA HIS A 23 -14.15 18.40 15.98
C HIS A 23 -15.55 18.42 16.65
N THR A 24 -16.50 17.72 16.09
CA THR A 24 -17.48 17.02 16.93
C THR A 24 -16.62 16.07 17.75
N ALA A 25 -16.61 16.27 19.07
CA ALA A 25 -16.02 15.30 19.98
C ALA A 25 -16.84 14.02 19.83
N ALA A 26 -16.40 13.12 18.97
CA ALA A 26 -16.77 11.73 19.08
C ALA A 26 -16.16 11.27 20.40
N ALA A 27 -16.96 10.93 21.37
CA ALA A 27 -16.49 10.21 22.51
C ALA A 27 -16.09 8.83 21.97
N TYR A 28 -14.90 8.35 22.30
CA TYR A 28 -14.47 6.99 22.01
C TYR A 28 -13.77 6.44 23.24
N THR A 29 -14.01 5.19 23.52
CA THR A 29 -13.36 4.48 24.60
C THR A 29 -12.04 3.91 24.11
N THR A 30 -10.90 4.40 24.65
CA THR A 30 -9.59 3.82 24.39
C THR A 30 -9.31 2.74 25.42
N ILE A 31 -9.20 1.48 25.00
CA ILE A 31 -8.83 0.38 25.86
C ILE A 31 -7.32 0.20 25.80
N ASP A 32 -6.69 0.10 26.98
CA ASP A 32 -5.22 0.16 27.14
C ASP A 32 -4.52 -1.00 26.41
N SER A 33 -3.35 -0.73 25.85
CA SER A 33 -2.53 -1.70 25.13
C SER A 33 -1.85 -2.67 26.10
N GLY A 34 -2.26 -3.93 26.07
CA GLY A 34 -1.63 -5.03 26.81
C GLY A 34 -1.19 -6.17 25.89
N ASP A 35 -0.49 -7.19 26.45
CA ASP A 35 -0.22 -8.42 25.69
C ASP A 35 -1.53 -9.12 25.31
N THR A 36 -2.53 -9.09 26.18
CA THR A 36 -3.91 -9.58 25.92
C THR A 36 -4.91 -8.57 26.43
N VAL A 37 -5.86 -8.19 25.57
CA VAL A 37 -6.98 -7.31 25.89
C VAL A 37 -8.27 -8.10 25.67
N VAL A 38 -9.14 -8.15 26.67
CA VAL A 38 -10.43 -8.82 26.60
C VAL A 38 -11.53 -7.79 26.89
N ILE A 39 -12.52 -7.69 25.99
CA ILE A 39 -13.69 -6.86 26.11
C ILE A 39 -14.88 -7.80 26.26
N ASP A 40 -15.37 -7.97 27.49
CA ASP A 40 -16.47 -8.89 27.85
C ASP A 40 -17.74 -8.17 28.33
N GLU A 41 -17.76 -6.84 28.24
CA GLU A 41 -18.87 -5.98 28.66
C GLU A 41 -19.60 -5.34 27.47
N VAL A 42 -20.73 -4.68 27.75
CA VAL A 42 -21.45 -3.86 26.77
C VAL A 42 -20.89 -2.46 26.79
N ILE A 43 -20.46 -1.96 25.64
CA ILE A 43 -19.92 -0.61 25.46
C ILE A 43 -20.87 0.17 24.53
N ASP A 44 -21.44 1.28 25.02
CA ASP A 44 -22.37 2.14 24.28
C ASP A 44 -21.61 3.31 23.60
N ASP A 45 -20.48 3.02 22.94
CA ASP A 45 -19.61 4.02 22.30
C ASP A 45 -18.66 3.35 21.31
N ASP A 46 -18.00 4.15 20.46
CA ASP A 46 -16.94 3.67 19.57
C ASP A 46 -15.75 3.17 20.37
N VAL A 47 -15.08 2.13 19.89
CA VAL A 47 -13.93 1.52 20.55
C VAL A 47 -12.70 1.55 19.66
N ILE A 48 -11.59 2.07 20.22
CA ILE A 48 -10.27 1.95 19.62
C ILE A 48 -9.39 1.11 20.55
N VAL A 49 -8.93 -0.03 20.07
CA VAL A 49 -8.17 -0.97 20.88
C VAL A 49 -6.93 -1.50 20.13
N ALA A 50 -5.85 -1.71 20.87
CA ALA A 50 -4.65 -2.37 20.34
C ALA A 50 -4.06 -3.32 21.38
N GLY A 51 -3.56 -4.49 20.94
CA GLY A 51 -2.95 -5.49 21.83
C GLY A 51 -2.17 -6.56 21.07
N GLY A 52 -1.43 -7.39 21.79
CA GLY A 52 -0.83 -8.59 21.20
C GLY A 52 -1.91 -9.58 20.78
N ASN A 53 -2.87 -9.82 21.66
CA ASN A 53 -4.08 -10.63 21.44
C ASN A 53 -5.29 -9.81 21.89
N VAL A 54 -6.27 -9.58 21.02
CA VAL A 54 -7.50 -8.85 21.35
C VAL A 54 -8.69 -9.78 21.17
N ILE A 55 -9.49 -9.93 22.24
CA ILE A 55 -10.68 -10.78 22.26
C ILE A 55 -11.90 -9.89 22.59
N ILE A 56 -12.89 -9.89 21.72
CA ILE A 56 -14.13 -9.15 21.90
C ILE A 56 -15.26 -10.18 22.10
N ASP A 57 -15.62 -10.42 23.38
CA ASP A 57 -16.70 -11.34 23.78
C ASP A 57 -18.00 -10.58 24.08
N GLY A 58 -17.89 -9.26 24.34
CA GLY A 58 -19.01 -8.37 24.68
C GLY A 58 -19.77 -7.84 23.46
N THR A 59 -20.64 -6.85 23.71
CA THR A 59 -21.37 -6.14 22.66
C THR A 59 -20.88 -4.69 22.60
N ILE A 60 -20.54 -4.22 21.42
CA ILE A 60 -20.15 -2.82 21.19
C ILE A 60 -21.21 -2.18 20.31
N ASN A 61 -21.91 -1.14 20.87
CA ASN A 61 -22.97 -0.41 20.19
C ASN A 61 -22.39 0.81 19.40
N GLY A 62 -21.30 0.62 18.70
CA GLY A 62 -20.59 1.65 17.93
C GLY A 62 -19.58 1.00 17.00
N ASP A 63 -18.72 1.85 16.38
CA ASP A 63 -17.63 1.42 15.53
C ASP A 63 -16.46 0.82 16.32
N VAL A 64 -15.79 -0.15 15.74
CA VAL A 64 -14.57 -0.72 16.31
C VAL A 64 -13.38 -0.56 15.38
N ILE A 65 -12.29 0.01 15.90
CA ILE A 65 -10.99 0.01 15.24
C ILE A 65 -10.03 -0.80 16.10
N VAL A 66 -9.54 -1.91 15.58
CA VAL A 66 -8.67 -2.81 16.33
C VAL A 66 -7.37 -3.12 15.58
N ALA A 67 -6.26 -3.16 16.33
CA ALA A 67 -4.97 -3.62 15.81
C ALA A 67 -4.34 -4.63 16.76
N GLY A 68 -3.84 -5.76 16.23
CA GLY A 68 -3.26 -6.81 17.06
C GLY A 68 -2.33 -7.77 16.34
N GLY A 69 -1.74 -8.69 17.12
CA GLY A 69 -1.14 -9.88 16.57
C GLY A 69 -2.23 -10.87 16.14
N THR A 70 -3.17 -11.11 17.04
CA THR A 70 -4.38 -11.91 16.82
C THR A 70 -5.60 -11.12 17.29
N VAL A 71 -6.68 -11.14 16.53
CA VAL A 71 -7.96 -10.51 16.87
C VAL A 71 -9.07 -11.55 16.73
N GLU A 72 -9.82 -11.77 17.78
CA GLU A 72 -10.96 -12.69 17.85
C GLU A 72 -12.21 -11.92 18.28
N VAL A 73 -13.24 -11.95 17.44
CA VAL A 73 -14.53 -11.31 17.70
C VAL A 73 -15.59 -12.39 17.88
N ASN A 74 -15.97 -12.66 19.12
CA ASN A 74 -17.01 -13.64 19.50
C ASN A 74 -18.34 -12.97 19.81
N GLY A 75 -18.29 -11.70 20.25
CA GLY A 75 -19.46 -10.88 20.56
C GLY A 75 -19.99 -10.14 19.34
N ASN A 76 -20.86 -9.15 19.58
CA ASN A 76 -21.49 -8.37 18.53
C ASN A 76 -20.89 -6.97 18.44
N ILE A 77 -20.68 -6.49 17.23
CA ILE A 77 -20.38 -5.10 16.92
C ILE A 77 -21.55 -4.59 16.09
N GLU A 78 -22.28 -3.58 16.59
CA GLU A 78 -23.54 -3.13 15.98
C GLU A 78 -23.33 -2.22 14.75
N GLU A 79 -22.11 -1.67 14.57
CA GLU A 79 -21.74 -0.79 13.46
C GLU A 79 -20.50 -1.37 12.73
N ASP A 80 -19.55 -0.51 12.26
CA ASP A 80 -18.38 -0.92 11.47
C ASP A 80 -17.29 -1.61 12.29
N LEU A 81 -16.60 -2.59 11.69
CA LEU A 81 -15.34 -3.13 12.19
C LEU A 81 -14.18 -2.89 11.21
N ILE A 82 -13.17 -2.18 11.68
CA ILE A 82 -11.91 -2.01 10.96
C ILE A 82 -10.80 -2.73 11.75
N VAL A 83 -10.18 -3.75 11.15
CA VAL A 83 -9.19 -4.57 11.83
C VAL A 83 -7.89 -4.70 11.03
N ALA A 84 -6.76 -4.56 11.73
CA ALA A 84 -5.43 -4.83 11.20
C ALA A 84 -4.67 -5.78 12.14
N ALA A 85 -4.42 -7.02 11.70
CA ALA A 85 -3.80 -8.04 12.56
C ALA A 85 -2.95 -9.05 11.78
N GLY A 86 -2.24 -9.93 12.49
CA GLY A 86 -1.62 -11.12 11.90
C GLY A 86 -2.71 -12.13 11.52
N ASP A 87 -3.56 -12.47 12.50
CA ASP A 87 -4.65 -13.43 12.35
C ASP A 87 -5.95 -12.78 12.83
N VAL A 88 -7.05 -12.96 12.09
CA VAL A 88 -8.39 -12.44 12.40
C VAL A 88 -9.41 -13.57 12.36
N GLU A 89 -10.21 -13.69 13.40
CA GLU A 89 -11.33 -14.62 13.48
C GLU A 89 -12.60 -13.87 13.89
N ILE A 90 -13.62 -13.91 13.05
CA ILE A 90 -14.93 -13.30 13.28
C ILE A 90 -15.94 -14.41 13.50
N ASN A 91 -16.35 -14.61 14.76
CA ASN A 91 -17.33 -15.61 15.17
C ASN A 91 -18.69 -14.99 15.50
N GLY A 92 -18.69 -13.70 15.86
CA GLY A 92 -19.89 -12.94 16.20
C GLY A 92 -20.50 -12.22 15.01
N MET A 93 -21.40 -11.26 15.30
CA MET A 93 -22.09 -10.45 14.30
C MET A 93 -21.42 -9.08 14.15
N ILE A 94 -21.30 -8.62 12.91
CA ILE A 94 -20.96 -7.25 12.55
C ILE A 94 -22.18 -6.62 11.88
N GLY A 95 -22.68 -5.53 12.45
CA GLY A 95 -23.95 -4.91 12.09
C GLY A 95 -23.90 -4.02 10.84
N ASP A 96 -22.73 -3.63 10.37
CA ASP A 96 -22.52 -2.85 9.16
C ASP A 96 -21.30 -3.41 8.41
N ASP A 97 -20.33 -2.60 8.01
CA ASP A 97 -19.20 -3.01 7.17
C ASP A 97 -18.07 -3.68 7.95
N LEU A 98 -17.40 -4.65 7.32
CA LEU A 98 -16.16 -5.26 7.79
C LEU A 98 -15.00 -4.92 6.87
N ARG A 99 -13.95 -4.29 7.41
CA ARG A 99 -12.72 -3.97 6.67
C ARG A 99 -11.50 -4.60 7.34
N VAL A 100 -10.84 -5.53 6.65
CA VAL A 100 -9.75 -6.35 7.20
C VAL A 100 -8.46 -6.16 6.41
N ALA A 101 -7.36 -5.99 7.15
CA ALA A 101 -6.00 -6.15 6.62
C ALA A 101 -5.23 -7.13 7.52
N SER A 102 -4.92 -8.35 7.04
CA SER A 102 -4.35 -9.41 7.88
C SER A 102 -3.43 -10.38 7.13
N GLY A 103 -2.75 -11.24 7.86
CA GLY A 103 -2.10 -12.42 7.31
C GLY A 103 -3.13 -13.48 6.94
N THR A 104 -4.02 -13.81 7.89
CA THR A 104 -5.14 -14.72 7.69
C THR A 104 -6.43 -14.10 8.23
N VAL A 105 -7.56 -14.39 7.59
CA VAL A 105 -8.89 -14.04 8.10
C VAL A 105 -9.87 -15.17 7.89
N THR A 106 -10.63 -15.49 8.95
CA THR A 106 -11.73 -16.45 8.92
C THR A 106 -13.00 -15.77 9.42
N ILE A 107 -14.05 -15.82 8.60
CA ILE A 107 -15.38 -15.28 8.93
C ILE A 107 -16.30 -16.46 9.13
N ASN A 108 -16.61 -16.79 10.39
CA ASN A 108 -17.54 -17.82 10.81
C ASN A 108 -18.94 -17.25 11.15
N GLY A 109 -18.95 -15.95 11.50
CA GLY A 109 -20.14 -15.21 11.91
C GLY A 109 -20.85 -14.50 10.76
N GLU A 110 -21.73 -13.56 11.10
CA GLU A 110 -22.53 -12.80 10.17
C GLU A 110 -22.04 -11.37 10.03
N VAL A 111 -21.86 -10.87 8.80
CA VAL A 111 -21.66 -9.46 8.48
C VAL A 111 -22.88 -8.99 7.72
N LEU A 112 -23.58 -7.96 8.22
CA LEU A 112 -24.89 -7.58 7.67
C LEU A 112 -24.81 -6.74 6.40
N ASP A 113 -23.68 -6.08 6.12
CA ASP A 113 -23.46 -5.28 4.92
C ASP A 113 -22.15 -5.70 4.20
N ASP A 114 -21.32 -4.78 3.74
CA ASP A 114 -20.20 -5.05 2.84
C ASP A 114 -18.93 -5.54 3.57
N VAL A 115 -18.16 -6.38 2.88
CA VAL A 115 -16.87 -6.88 3.37
C VAL A 115 -15.74 -6.52 2.40
N ILE A 116 -14.69 -5.89 2.93
CA ILE A 116 -13.46 -5.62 2.19
C ILE A 116 -12.26 -6.29 2.90
N VAL A 117 -11.56 -7.17 2.18
CA VAL A 117 -10.44 -7.95 2.72
C VAL A 117 -9.18 -7.77 1.90
N PHE A 118 -8.07 -7.54 2.61
CA PHE A 118 -6.70 -7.65 2.08
C PHE A 118 -5.92 -8.61 2.99
N SER A 119 -5.61 -9.82 2.54
CA SER A 119 -4.96 -10.82 3.38
C SER A 119 -4.01 -11.75 2.61
N GLY A 120 -3.27 -12.60 3.32
CA GLY A 120 -2.61 -13.75 2.72
C GLY A 120 -3.65 -14.81 2.36
N ASP A 121 -4.48 -15.21 3.34
CA ASP A 121 -5.51 -16.21 3.17
C ASP A 121 -6.85 -15.67 3.70
N THR A 122 -7.92 -15.88 2.95
CA THR A 122 -9.31 -15.49 3.30
C THR A 122 -10.23 -16.71 3.26
N VAL A 123 -10.95 -16.95 4.33
CA VAL A 123 -11.97 -18.02 4.43
C VAL A 123 -13.30 -17.42 4.91
N LEU A 124 -14.32 -17.48 4.07
CA LEU A 124 -15.70 -17.40 4.50
C LEU A 124 -16.18 -18.81 4.80
N ALA A 125 -16.31 -19.15 6.08
CA ALA A 125 -16.69 -20.50 6.52
C ALA A 125 -18.11 -20.85 6.11
N ASP A 126 -18.48 -22.12 6.18
CA ASP A 126 -19.81 -22.64 5.86
C ASP A 126 -20.93 -22.06 6.74
N THR A 127 -20.58 -21.61 7.94
CA THR A 127 -21.50 -20.90 8.87
C THR A 127 -21.51 -19.39 8.66
N GLY A 128 -20.54 -18.84 7.92
CA GLY A 128 -20.39 -17.42 7.69
C GLY A 128 -21.34 -16.89 6.63
N SER A 129 -21.84 -15.66 6.84
CA SER A 129 -22.69 -14.98 5.87
C SER A 129 -22.35 -13.50 5.75
N ILE A 130 -22.46 -12.98 4.52
CA ILE A 130 -22.26 -11.58 4.17
C ILE A 130 -23.54 -11.09 3.51
N GLY A 131 -24.19 -10.07 4.10
CA GLY A 131 -25.46 -9.52 3.63
C GLY A 131 -25.32 -8.59 2.43
N GLY A 132 -24.17 -7.95 2.26
CA GLY A 132 -23.80 -7.09 1.15
C GLY A 132 -22.84 -7.74 0.16
N ASP A 133 -21.92 -6.94 -0.39
CA ASP A 133 -20.92 -7.34 -1.37
C ASP A 133 -19.62 -7.80 -0.68
N LEU A 134 -18.89 -8.72 -1.30
CA LEU A 134 -17.53 -9.12 -0.89
C LEU A 134 -16.49 -8.62 -1.90
N SER A 135 -15.57 -7.79 -1.44
CA SER A 135 -14.36 -7.40 -2.19
C SER A 135 -13.11 -7.96 -1.51
N ALA A 136 -12.46 -8.96 -2.11
CA ALA A 136 -11.32 -9.65 -1.52
C ALA A 136 -10.08 -9.64 -2.43
N ALA A 137 -8.93 -9.29 -1.86
CA ALA A 137 -7.63 -9.46 -2.51
C ALA A 137 -6.69 -10.23 -1.57
N SER A 138 -6.42 -11.49 -1.90
CA SER A 138 -5.69 -12.43 -1.03
C SER A 138 -4.87 -13.42 -1.87
N GLY A 139 -3.89 -14.10 -1.26
CA GLY A 139 -3.19 -15.21 -1.91
C GLY A 139 -4.18 -16.34 -2.22
N GLU A 140 -4.87 -16.81 -1.20
CA GLU A 140 -5.93 -17.82 -1.32
C GLU A 140 -7.26 -17.27 -0.80
N ILE A 141 -8.35 -17.55 -1.53
CA ILE A 141 -9.72 -17.15 -1.15
C ILE A 141 -10.62 -18.39 -1.22
N THR A 142 -11.24 -18.74 -0.10
CA THR A 142 -12.18 -19.86 -0.01
C THR A 142 -13.53 -19.35 0.48
N ILE A 143 -14.57 -19.52 -0.34
CA ILE A 143 -15.95 -19.13 -0.04
C ILE A 143 -16.76 -20.41 0.13
N LEU A 144 -17.06 -20.79 1.38
CA LEU A 144 -17.91 -21.93 1.74
C LEU A 144 -19.32 -21.47 2.14
N GLY A 145 -19.44 -20.25 2.69
CA GLY A 145 -20.66 -19.66 3.20
C GLY A 145 -21.49 -18.92 2.15
N GLU A 146 -22.30 -17.96 2.62
CA GLU A 146 -23.21 -17.19 1.78
C GLU A 146 -22.76 -15.73 1.64
N VAL A 147 -22.75 -15.23 0.40
CA VAL A 147 -22.65 -13.80 0.06
C VAL A 147 -23.94 -13.42 -0.66
N ALA A 148 -24.78 -12.58 -0.04
CA ALA A 148 -26.07 -12.21 -0.61
C ALA A 148 -25.90 -11.25 -1.82
N GLY A 149 -24.88 -10.44 -1.83
CA GLY A 149 -24.52 -9.49 -2.88
C GLY A 149 -23.57 -10.06 -3.94
N ASN A 150 -22.76 -9.17 -4.51
CA ASN A 150 -21.75 -9.50 -5.53
C ASN A 150 -20.42 -9.92 -4.88
N VAL A 151 -19.61 -10.66 -5.64
CA VAL A 151 -18.24 -10.99 -5.24
C VAL A 151 -17.25 -10.44 -6.26
N GLU A 152 -16.33 -9.60 -5.81
CA GLU A 152 -15.15 -9.19 -6.56
C GLU A 152 -13.92 -9.76 -5.86
N ALA A 153 -13.23 -10.73 -6.47
CA ALA A 153 -12.14 -11.45 -5.83
C ALA A 153 -10.91 -11.56 -6.73
N SER A 154 -9.73 -11.28 -6.14
CA SER A 154 -8.44 -11.39 -6.84
C SER A 154 -7.41 -12.12 -5.98
N GLY A 155 -6.71 -13.12 -6.56
CA GLY A 155 -5.75 -13.93 -5.81
C GLY A 155 -4.85 -14.81 -6.66
N GLU A 156 -4.14 -15.72 -6.01
CA GLU A 156 -3.45 -16.81 -6.69
C GLU A 156 -4.41 -17.99 -6.91
N GLU A 157 -5.21 -18.29 -5.89
CA GLU A 157 -6.20 -19.36 -5.92
C GLU A 157 -7.54 -18.88 -5.35
N ILE A 158 -8.65 -19.20 -6.04
CA ILE A 158 -10.01 -18.93 -5.58
C ILE A 158 -10.84 -20.21 -5.61
N ASN A 159 -11.38 -20.58 -4.46
CA ASN A 159 -12.22 -21.76 -4.28
C ASN A 159 -13.63 -21.34 -3.88
N ILE A 160 -14.65 -21.71 -4.67
CA ILE A 160 -16.06 -21.39 -4.39
C ILE A 160 -16.84 -22.71 -4.24
N GLU A 161 -17.38 -22.91 -3.05
CA GLU A 161 -18.29 -24.01 -2.70
C GLU A 161 -19.65 -23.51 -2.20
N GLY A 162 -19.69 -22.24 -1.74
CA GLY A 162 -20.85 -21.58 -1.14
C GLY A 162 -21.80 -20.95 -2.15
N THR A 163 -22.62 -20.02 -1.66
CA THR A 163 -23.65 -19.33 -2.44
C THR A 163 -23.31 -17.86 -2.64
N ILE A 164 -23.46 -17.37 -3.88
CA ILE A 164 -23.35 -15.96 -4.25
C ILE A 164 -24.68 -15.52 -4.84
N GLY A 165 -25.35 -14.57 -4.21
CA GLY A 165 -26.68 -14.07 -4.61
C GLY A 165 -26.60 -13.09 -5.79
N GLY A 166 -25.49 -12.46 -6.03
CA GLY A 166 -25.22 -11.50 -7.11
C GLY A 166 -24.33 -12.06 -8.22
N ASP A 167 -23.60 -11.14 -8.86
CA ASP A 167 -22.60 -11.44 -9.88
C ASP A 167 -21.25 -11.79 -9.22
N ALA A 168 -20.43 -12.60 -9.88
CA ALA A 168 -19.07 -12.91 -9.45
C ALA A 168 -18.06 -12.46 -10.51
N ASP A 169 -17.12 -11.59 -10.12
CA ASP A 169 -15.95 -11.16 -10.91
C ASP A 169 -14.66 -11.66 -10.26
N LEU A 170 -14.01 -12.64 -10.89
CA LEU A 170 -12.91 -13.39 -10.30
C LEU A 170 -11.64 -13.27 -11.14
N ASN A 171 -10.53 -12.99 -10.50
CA ASN A 171 -9.23 -12.91 -11.16
C ASN A 171 -8.17 -13.70 -10.38
N ALA A 172 -7.76 -14.89 -10.87
CA ALA A 172 -6.76 -15.71 -10.20
C ALA A 172 -5.97 -16.58 -11.19
N GLU A 173 -4.86 -17.15 -10.72
CA GLU A 173 -4.14 -18.14 -11.50
C GLU A 173 -4.96 -19.43 -11.64
N GLU A 174 -5.60 -19.85 -10.54
CA GLU A 174 -6.45 -21.04 -10.47
C GLU A 174 -7.79 -20.68 -9.83
N ILE A 175 -8.88 -21.08 -10.47
CA ILE A 175 -10.25 -20.88 -9.97
C ILE A 175 -10.96 -22.22 -9.97
N ASN A 176 -11.42 -22.63 -8.81
CA ASN A 176 -12.15 -23.86 -8.58
C ASN A 176 -13.56 -23.54 -8.14
N ILE A 177 -14.56 -23.99 -8.90
CA ILE A 177 -15.98 -23.84 -8.57
C ILE A 177 -16.57 -25.21 -8.37
N SER A 178 -17.01 -25.48 -7.13
CA SER A 178 -17.62 -26.77 -6.76
C SER A 178 -18.96 -26.95 -7.48
N PRO A 179 -19.33 -28.21 -7.81
CA PRO A 179 -20.68 -28.51 -8.28
C PRO A 179 -21.81 -28.14 -7.28
N GLU A 180 -21.45 -27.97 -6.00
CA GLU A 180 -22.37 -27.57 -4.92
C GLU A 180 -22.51 -26.05 -4.80
N ALA A 181 -21.61 -25.29 -5.46
CA ALA A 181 -21.68 -23.83 -5.48
C ALA A 181 -22.89 -23.31 -6.25
N SER A 182 -23.37 -22.14 -5.86
CA SER A 182 -24.48 -21.46 -6.54
C SER A 182 -24.16 -19.98 -6.74
N ILE A 183 -24.13 -19.53 -7.99
CA ILE A 183 -23.96 -18.12 -8.36
C ILE A 183 -25.24 -17.69 -9.09
N ALA A 184 -26.07 -16.86 -8.46
CA ALA A 184 -27.36 -16.49 -9.02
C ALA A 184 -27.24 -15.53 -10.22
N GLY A 185 -26.21 -14.71 -10.24
CA GLY A 185 -25.91 -13.72 -11.29
C GLY A 185 -25.08 -14.24 -12.45
N ASN A 186 -24.25 -13.36 -13.01
CA ASN A 186 -23.26 -13.68 -14.02
C ASN A 186 -21.94 -14.10 -13.33
N LEU A 187 -21.17 -14.92 -14.03
CA LEU A 187 -19.80 -15.23 -13.65
C LEU A 187 -18.88 -14.69 -14.75
N GLU A 188 -18.05 -13.71 -14.40
CA GLU A 188 -16.94 -13.26 -15.22
C GLU A 188 -15.63 -13.65 -14.53
N TYR A 189 -14.72 -14.32 -15.24
CA TYR A 189 -13.48 -14.71 -14.60
C TYR A 189 -12.28 -14.74 -15.56
N ILE A 190 -11.14 -14.43 -14.99
CA ILE A 190 -9.82 -14.44 -15.63
C ILE A 190 -8.97 -15.49 -14.93
N SER A 191 -8.50 -16.52 -15.64
CA SER A 191 -7.61 -17.55 -15.09
C SER A 191 -6.70 -18.17 -16.15
N LYS A 192 -5.67 -18.91 -15.71
CA LYS A 192 -4.74 -19.62 -16.62
C LYS A 192 -5.43 -20.73 -17.40
N THR A 193 -6.40 -21.38 -16.80
CA THR A 193 -7.13 -22.52 -17.36
C THR A 193 -8.62 -22.31 -17.18
N GLU A 194 -9.38 -22.70 -18.20
CA GLU A 194 -10.85 -22.67 -18.11
C GLU A 194 -11.33 -23.65 -17.03
N THR A 195 -12.10 -23.15 -16.08
CA THR A 195 -12.67 -23.94 -15.00
C THR A 195 -13.88 -24.73 -15.50
N LYS A 196 -13.99 -26.00 -15.10
CA LYS A 196 -15.16 -26.81 -15.40
C LYS A 196 -16.32 -26.39 -14.50
N ILE A 197 -17.33 -25.79 -15.09
CA ILE A 197 -18.55 -25.37 -14.40
C ILE A 197 -19.67 -26.37 -14.71
N GLU A 198 -20.30 -26.91 -13.67
CA GLU A 198 -21.43 -27.83 -13.82
C GLU A 198 -22.70 -27.05 -14.24
N GLU A 199 -23.57 -27.71 -15.00
CA GLU A 199 -24.82 -27.07 -15.45
C GLU A 199 -25.74 -26.74 -14.28
N GLY A 200 -26.15 -25.47 -14.16
CA GLY A 200 -27.02 -24.98 -13.08
C GLY A 200 -26.26 -24.31 -11.93
N THR A 201 -24.92 -24.36 -11.88
CA THR A 201 -24.13 -23.66 -10.87
C THR A 201 -24.20 -22.14 -11.04
N VAL A 202 -24.30 -21.64 -12.27
CA VAL A 202 -24.39 -20.21 -12.61
C VAL A 202 -25.77 -19.94 -13.21
N GLY A 203 -26.51 -18.98 -12.63
CA GLY A 203 -27.88 -18.66 -13.02
C GLY A 203 -28.00 -17.92 -14.36
N ASN A 204 -27.00 -17.13 -14.73
CA ASN A 204 -27.02 -16.32 -15.94
C ASN A 204 -25.83 -16.69 -16.87
N ASN A 205 -25.04 -15.71 -17.32
CA ASN A 205 -23.97 -15.91 -18.29
C ASN A 205 -22.65 -16.24 -17.61
N VAL A 206 -21.83 -17.05 -18.29
CA VAL A 206 -20.45 -17.29 -17.91
C VAL A 206 -19.55 -16.67 -19.01
N HIS A 207 -18.61 -15.83 -18.56
CA HIS A 207 -17.61 -15.22 -19.44
C HIS A 207 -16.23 -15.57 -18.91
N TYR A 208 -15.50 -16.39 -19.67
CA TYR A 208 -14.12 -16.73 -19.38
C TYR A 208 -13.18 -15.90 -20.24
N TYR A 209 -12.16 -15.35 -19.61
CA TYR A 209 -11.02 -14.73 -20.26
C TYR A 209 -9.76 -15.49 -19.88
N GLU A 210 -9.06 -16.01 -20.88
CA GLU A 210 -7.76 -16.59 -20.64
C GLU A 210 -6.80 -15.50 -20.14
N ALA A 211 -6.20 -15.71 -18.97
CA ALA A 211 -5.16 -14.82 -18.48
C ALA A 211 -4.03 -14.83 -19.51
N GLU A 212 -3.92 -13.78 -20.31
CA GLU A 212 -2.75 -13.57 -21.15
C GLU A 212 -1.55 -13.37 -20.20
N TYR A 213 -1.01 -14.49 -19.69
CA TYR A 213 0.35 -14.48 -19.20
C TYR A 213 1.21 -14.15 -20.40
N HIS A 214 1.63 -12.95 -20.50
CA HIS A 214 2.80 -12.66 -21.29
C HIS A 214 3.95 -13.47 -20.63
N GLU A 215 4.08 -14.75 -21.05
CA GLU A 215 5.37 -15.44 -20.90
C GLU A 215 6.37 -14.45 -21.43
N ASP A 216 7.06 -13.80 -20.48
CA ASP A 216 8.13 -12.86 -20.72
C ASP A 216 8.41 -12.59 -22.22
N GLU A 217 7.56 -11.80 -22.89
CA GLU A 217 8.09 -10.91 -23.91
C GLU A 217 8.97 -9.87 -23.17
N GLY A 218 9.74 -10.43 -22.21
CA GLY A 218 10.50 -9.75 -21.17
C GLY A 218 11.61 -8.88 -21.69
N THR A 219 11.93 -8.98 -22.97
CA THR A 219 12.98 -8.13 -23.51
C THR A 219 12.44 -6.82 -24.08
N VAL A 220 11.33 -6.83 -24.82
CA VAL A 220 10.78 -5.60 -25.42
C VAL A 220 10.04 -4.77 -24.40
N SER A 221 9.21 -5.39 -23.54
CA SER A 221 8.47 -4.69 -22.49
C SER A 221 9.41 -4.15 -21.38
N SER A 222 10.42 -4.91 -20.96
CA SER A 222 11.41 -4.43 -19.98
C SER A 222 12.33 -3.35 -20.55
N VAL A 223 12.71 -3.43 -21.83
CA VAL A 223 13.46 -2.36 -22.50
C VAL A 223 12.60 -1.10 -22.66
N LEU A 224 11.32 -1.25 -23.01
CA LEU A 224 10.40 -0.12 -23.16
C LEU A 224 10.11 0.55 -21.81
N SER A 225 9.84 -0.23 -20.76
CA SER A 225 9.64 0.30 -19.40
C SER A 225 10.92 0.95 -18.84
N GLY A 226 12.09 0.37 -19.11
CA GLY A 226 13.38 0.95 -18.80
C GLY A 226 13.61 2.28 -19.53
N LEU A 227 13.23 2.36 -20.82
CA LEU A 227 13.32 3.59 -21.60
C LEU A 227 12.36 4.68 -21.10
N ILE A 228 11.12 4.32 -20.79
CA ILE A 228 10.14 5.25 -20.21
C ILE A 228 10.65 5.77 -18.86
N SER A 229 11.16 4.89 -17.98
CA SER A 229 11.73 5.26 -16.68
C SER A 229 12.95 6.17 -16.85
N TYR A 230 13.82 5.89 -17.83
CA TYR A 230 14.95 6.74 -18.16
C TYR A 230 14.50 8.14 -18.61
N LEU A 231 13.55 8.21 -19.54
CA LEU A 231 13.01 9.49 -20.04
C LEU A 231 12.32 10.28 -18.93
N ALA A 232 11.59 9.63 -18.04
CA ALA A 232 10.95 10.26 -16.90
C ALA A 232 12.00 10.87 -15.94
N LEU A 233 13.08 10.14 -15.63
CA LEU A 233 14.17 10.65 -14.79
C LEU A 233 14.93 11.81 -15.47
N VAL A 234 15.17 11.74 -16.77
CA VAL A 234 15.74 12.85 -17.55
C VAL A 234 14.84 14.07 -17.47
N LEU A 235 13.53 13.91 -17.64
CA LEU A 235 12.55 14.99 -17.55
C LEU A 235 12.55 15.64 -16.16
N ILE A 236 12.53 14.82 -15.08
CA ILE A 236 12.61 15.31 -13.70
C ILE A 236 13.91 16.09 -13.48
N GLY A 237 15.03 15.57 -13.99
CA GLY A 237 16.33 16.24 -13.91
C GLY A 237 16.37 17.57 -14.66
N LEU A 238 15.76 17.65 -15.86
CA LEU A 238 15.63 18.88 -16.65
C LEU A 238 14.75 19.92 -15.92
N ILE A 239 13.63 19.49 -15.33
CA ILE A 239 12.78 20.36 -14.51
C ILE A 239 13.57 20.89 -13.31
N GLY A 240 14.32 20.04 -12.63
CA GLY A 240 15.21 20.44 -11.53
C GLY A 240 16.26 21.47 -11.96
N LEU A 241 16.93 21.24 -13.09
CA LEU A 241 17.90 22.19 -13.67
C LEU A 241 17.25 23.52 -14.09
N ALA A 242 16.00 23.50 -14.53
CA ALA A 242 15.27 24.71 -14.89
C ALA A 242 14.81 25.54 -13.68
N ILE A 243 14.45 24.88 -12.55
CA ILE A 243 13.91 25.53 -11.36
C ILE A 243 15.05 25.95 -10.40
N TRP A 244 16.05 25.07 -10.19
CA TRP A 244 17.15 25.29 -9.22
C TRP A 244 18.55 24.97 -9.80
N PRO A 245 19.00 25.64 -10.87
CA PRO A 245 20.26 25.31 -11.54
C PRO A 245 21.48 25.42 -10.61
N GLU A 246 21.60 26.53 -9.88
CA GLU A 246 22.72 26.77 -8.98
C GLU A 246 22.81 25.76 -7.82
N TYR A 247 21.66 25.31 -7.32
CA TYR A 247 21.59 24.34 -6.22
C TYR A 247 22.04 22.95 -6.68
N LEU A 248 21.56 22.52 -7.85
CA LEU A 248 21.95 21.25 -8.46
C LEU A 248 23.45 21.21 -8.80
N GLU A 249 23.98 22.29 -9.39
CA GLU A 249 25.41 22.39 -9.70
C GLU A 249 26.28 22.40 -8.43
N LYS A 250 25.85 23.10 -7.38
CA LYS A 250 26.55 23.17 -6.10
C LYS A 250 26.64 21.81 -5.41
N ILE A 251 25.57 21.02 -5.44
CA ILE A 251 25.56 19.67 -4.86
C ILE A 251 26.34 18.71 -5.73
N ALA A 252 26.21 18.77 -7.06
CA ALA A 252 26.95 17.94 -8.00
C ALA A 252 28.47 18.21 -7.96
N ALA A 253 28.86 19.47 -7.67
CA ALA A 253 30.29 19.84 -7.53
C ALA A 253 30.90 19.37 -6.20
N LYS A 254 30.09 19.18 -5.15
CA LYS A 254 30.55 18.64 -3.86
C LYS A 254 30.61 17.11 -3.92
N THR A 255 31.72 16.57 -4.39
CA THR A 255 32.05 15.17 -4.16
C THR A 255 32.09 14.92 -2.66
N PRO A 256 31.41 13.93 -2.10
CA PRO A 256 31.51 13.65 -0.67
C PRO A 256 32.96 13.30 -0.33
N GLU A 257 33.55 14.06 0.59
CA GLU A 257 34.95 13.84 1.07
C GLU A 257 35.12 12.40 1.62
N SER A 258 34.03 11.78 2.03
CA SER A 258 33.98 10.37 2.41
C SER A 258 32.64 9.72 1.99
N PRO A 259 32.60 9.00 0.85
CA PRO A 259 31.38 8.34 0.37
C PRO A 259 30.74 7.38 1.39
N GLY A 260 31.57 6.70 2.20
CA GLY A 260 31.10 5.81 3.25
C GLY A 260 30.34 6.54 4.37
N LYS A 261 30.82 7.74 4.78
CA LYS A 261 30.06 8.55 5.78
C LYS A 261 28.77 9.07 5.19
N ALA A 262 28.78 9.51 3.93
CA ALA A 262 27.57 9.95 3.25
C ALA A 262 26.53 8.81 3.15
N PHE A 263 26.95 7.60 2.79
CA PHE A 263 26.11 6.42 2.75
C PHE A 263 25.47 6.12 4.12
N LEU A 264 26.28 6.04 5.18
CA LEU A 264 25.78 5.78 6.54
C LEU A 264 24.84 6.88 7.03
N THR A 265 25.13 8.14 6.70
CA THR A 265 24.24 9.25 7.05
C THR A 265 22.93 9.18 6.29
N GLY A 266 22.95 8.84 5.00
CA GLY A 266 21.75 8.64 4.19
C GLY A 266 20.89 7.49 4.70
N LEU A 267 21.52 6.38 5.08
CA LEU A 267 20.85 5.24 5.70
C LEU A 267 20.20 5.63 7.04
N LEU A 268 20.94 6.37 7.88
CA LEU A 268 20.39 6.86 9.15
C LEU A 268 19.20 7.80 8.93
N VAL A 269 19.28 8.72 7.99
CA VAL A 269 18.16 9.64 7.64
C VAL A 269 16.94 8.84 7.20
N LEU A 270 17.12 7.81 6.38
CA LEU A 270 16.03 6.95 5.92
C LEU A 270 15.38 6.20 7.09
N ILE A 271 16.18 5.55 7.94
CA ILE A 271 15.68 4.80 9.11
C ILE A 271 14.90 5.73 10.05
N VAL A 272 15.48 6.90 10.36
CA VAL A 272 14.80 7.88 11.24
C VAL A 272 13.52 8.38 10.60
N ALA A 273 13.50 8.65 9.30
CA ALA A 273 12.30 9.11 8.61
C ALA A 273 11.17 8.05 8.61
N LEU A 274 11.52 6.76 8.45
CA LEU A 274 10.56 5.67 8.54
C LEU A 274 10.01 5.50 9.97
N ILE A 275 10.87 5.60 10.99
CA ILE A 275 10.44 5.57 12.41
C ILE A 275 9.49 6.75 12.69
N VAL A 276 9.84 7.96 12.23
CA VAL A 276 8.98 9.14 12.40
C VAL A 276 7.67 8.97 11.65
N ALA A 277 7.67 8.42 10.43
CA ALA A 277 6.45 8.13 9.69
C ALA A 277 5.56 7.14 10.47
N PHE A 278 6.15 6.05 10.97
CA PHE A 278 5.44 5.07 11.79
C PHE A 278 4.84 5.72 13.06
N LEU A 279 5.61 6.51 13.80
CA LEU A 279 5.12 7.22 15.00
C LEU A 279 4.00 8.22 14.66
N LEU A 280 4.03 8.84 13.49
CA LEU A 280 2.96 9.72 13.03
C LEU A 280 1.68 8.93 12.74
N PHE A 281 1.77 7.73 12.17
CA PHE A 281 0.60 6.88 11.92
C PHE A 281 -0.09 6.35 13.18
N VAL A 282 0.60 6.34 14.32
CA VAL A 282 -0.01 6.00 15.63
C VAL A 282 -1.02 7.05 16.09
N THR A 283 -1.00 8.25 15.52
CA THR A 283 -1.91 9.35 15.92
C THR A 283 -2.80 9.74 14.74
N VAL A 284 -4.10 9.94 14.99
CA VAL A 284 -5.08 10.36 13.96
C VAL A 284 -4.64 11.63 13.24
N ILE A 285 -4.12 12.64 13.97
CA ILE A 285 -3.58 13.87 13.39
C ILE A 285 -2.28 13.62 12.63
N GLY A 286 -1.51 12.62 13.03
CA GLY A 286 -0.25 12.25 12.40
C GLY A 286 -0.42 11.48 11.09
N ILE A 287 -1.55 10.82 10.83
CA ILE A 287 -1.79 10.07 9.58
C ILE A 287 -1.56 10.94 8.33
N PRO A 288 -2.20 12.12 8.18
CA PRO A 288 -1.94 12.98 7.01
C PRO A 288 -0.49 13.46 6.93
N LEU A 289 0.16 13.71 8.07
CA LEU A 289 1.56 14.13 8.12
C LEU A 289 2.50 12.97 7.77
N GLY A 290 2.21 11.75 8.24
CA GLY A 290 2.92 10.53 7.89
C GLY A 290 2.85 10.24 6.39
N LEU A 291 1.68 10.40 5.80
CA LEU A 291 1.47 10.25 4.37
C LEU A 291 2.27 11.28 3.56
N ILE A 292 2.24 12.54 3.96
CA ILE A 292 3.06 13.60 3.36
C ILE A 292 4.55 13.26 3.46
N LEU A 293 5.00 12.76 4.62
CA LEU A 293 6.39 12.34 4.83
C LEU A 293 6.77 11.18 3.91
N LEU A 294 5.92 10.18 3.74
CA LEU A 294 6.16 9.06 2.82
C LEU A 294 6.24 9.55 1.37
N ILE A 295 5.32 10.41 0.94
CA ILE A 295 5.37 11.01 -0.40
C ILE A 295 6.68 11.80 -0.59
N ALA A 296 7.08 12.58 0.41
CA ALA A 296 8.34 13.34 0.39
C ALA A 296 9.56 12.41 0.31
N LEU A 297 9.54 11.25 0.98
CA LEU A 297 10.58 10.23 0.87
C LEU A 297 10.65 9.65 -0.54
N VAL A 298 9.52 9.30 -1.15
CA VAL A 298 9.46 8.80 -2.53
C VAL A 298 10.06 9.83 -3.49
N VAL A 299 9.64 11.09 -3.39
CA VAL A 299 10.19 12.19 -4.21
C VAL A 299 11.70 12.32 -3.97
N MET A 300 12.16 12.26 -2.73
CA MET A 300 13.58 12.32 -2.38
C MET A 300 14.39 11.19 -3.01
N PHE A 301 13.83 9.96 -3.09
CA PHE A 301 14.47 8.84 -3.78
C PHE A 301 14.64 9.11 -5.28
N TYR A 302 13.63 9.67 -5.94
CA TYR A 302 13.73 10.02 -7.36
C TYR A 302 14.74 11.13 -7.60
N VAL A 303 14.73 12.17 -6.78
CA VAL A 303 15.67 13.29 -6.86
C VAL A 303 17.11 12.84 -6.59
N ALA A 304 17.31 11.96 -5.61
CA ALA A 304 18.64 11.40 -5.29
C ALA A 304 19.29 10.69 -6.48
N ARG A 305 18.51 10.01 -7.33
CA ARG A 305 19.03 9.37 -8.56
C ARG A 305 19.55 10.38 -9.56
N VAL A 306 18.89 11.52 -9.69
CA VAL A 306 19.35 12.61 -10.57
C VAL A 306 20.71 13.15 -10.07
N PHE A 307 20.89 13.31 -8.76
CA PHE A 307 22.17 13.72 -8.19
C PHE A 307 23.25 12.66 -8.37
N ALA A 308 22.93 11.39 -8.15
CA ALA A 308 23.88 10.29 -8.39
C ALA A 308 24.32 10.26 -9.85
N SER A 309 23.39 10.46 -10.78
CA SER A 309 23.69 10.44 -12.20
C SER A 309 24.60 11.59 -12.62
N LEU A 310 24.41 12.80 -12.10
CA LEU A 310 25.29 13.94 -12.33
C LEU A 310 26.72 13.65 -11.86
N TRP A 311 26.86 13.06 -10.66
CA TRP A 311 28.16 12.71 -10.13
C TRP A 311 28.85 11.62 -10.96
N ILE A 312 28.14 10.53 -11.29
CA ILE A 312 28.65 9.42 -12.10
C ILE A 312 29.03 9.92 -13.50
N GLY A 313 28.14 10.66 -14.15
CA GLY A 313 28.36 11.16 -15.49
C GLY A 313 29.56 12.10 -15.58
N ARG A 314 29.68 13.05 -14.64
CA ARG A 314 30.84 13.94 -14.56
C ARG A 314 32.12 13.15 -14.38
N HIS A 315 32.19 12.26 -13.41
CA HIS A 315 33.39 11.48 -13.12
C HIS A 315 33.83 10.59 -14.28
N LEU A 316 32.90 9.99 -15.01
CA LEU A 316 33.20 9.16 -16.17
C LEU A 316 33.65 10.00 -17.39
N LEU A 317 32.95 11.11 -17.66
CA LEU A 317 33.32 12.00 -18.80
C LEU A 317 34.63 12.68 -18.58
N ASP A 318 34.95 13.10 -17.36
CA ASP A 318 36.26 13.67 -17.00
C ASP A 318 37.39 12.66 -17.22
N ARG A 319 37.19 11.39 -16.87
CA ARG A 319 38.17 10.33 -17.15
C ARG A 319 38.36 10.06 -18.64
N MET A 320 37.33 10.30 -19.45
CA MET A 320 37.39 10.21 -20.92
C MET A 320 37.97 11.46 -21.58
N GLY A 321 38.35 12.46 -20.79
CA GLY A 321 38.92 13.73 -21.28
C GLY A 321 37.92 14.62 -21.99
N LYS A 322 36.62 14.41 -21.75
CA LYS A 322 35.50 15.18 -22.37
C LYS A 322 34.88 16.10 -21.33
N SER A 323 35.18 17.39 -21.41
CA SER A 323 34.37 18.40 -20.69
C SER A 323 33.01 18.57 -21.37
N SER A 324 31.93 18.46 -20.60
CA SER A 324 30.58 18.48 -21.15
C SER A 324 29.67 19.44 -20.36
N ARG A 325 28.50 19.76 -20.92
CA ARG A 325 27.47 20.53 -20.23
C ARG A 325 26.80 19.64 -19.15
N THR A 326 26.38 20.23 -18.06
CA THR A 326 25.70 19.54 -16.94
C THR A 326 24.57 18.61 -17.39
N MET A 327 23.80 19.01 -18.40
CA MET A 327 22.75 18.18 -19.01
C MET A 327 23.28 16.88 -19.62
N ASN A 328 24.41 16.94 -20.34
CA ASN A 328 25.02 15.76 -20.96
C ASN A 328 25.61 14.82 -19.89
N GLU A 329 26.23 15.41 -18.84
CA GLU A 329 26.74 14.66 -17.69
C GLU A 329 25.61 13.90 -17.00
N MET A 330 24.44 14.55 -16.77
CA MET A 330 23.26 13.96 -16.20
C MET A 330 22.70 12.82 -17.06
N ALA A 331 22.48 13.09 -18.35
CA ALA A 331 21.91 12.09 -19.28
C ALA A 331 22.81 10.86 -19.41
N PHE A 332 24.12 11.06 -19.53
CA PHE A 332 25.09 9.96 -19.61
C PHE A 332 25.17 9.18 -18.29
N GLY A 333 25.18 9.85 -17.16
CA GLY A 333 25.17 9.18 -15.85
C GLY A 333 23.88 8.41 -15.57
N LEU A 334 22.71 8.93 -15.97
CA LEU A 334 21.44 8.21 -15.91
C LEU A 334 21.46 6.96 -16.77
N LEU A 335 21.98 7.06 -18.00
CA LEU A 335 22.11 5.90 -18.89
C LEU A 335 22.96 4.80 -18.25
N VAL A 336 24.12 5.16 -17.71
CA VAL A 336 25.00 4.20 -17.01
C VAL A 336 24.29 3.60 -15.80
N LEU A 337 23.57 4.41 -15.02
CA LEU A 337 22.87 3.97 -13.82
C LEU A 337 21.74 2.99 -14.16
N VAL A 338 20.96 3.26 -15.20
CA VAL A 338 19.90 2.37 -15.69
C VAL A 338 20.50 1.05 -16.20
N LEU A 339 21.54 1.11 -17.01
CA LEU A 339 22.19 -0.11 -17.54
C LEU A 339 22.77 -0.99 -16.42
N VAL A 340 23.41 -0.39 -15.41
CA VAL A 340 23.97 -1.15 -14.28
C VAL A 340 22.87 -1.68 -13.37
N SER A 341 21.79 -0.91 -13.17
CA SER A 341 20.65 -1.35 -12.34
C SER A 341 19.85 -2.50 -12.99
N SER A 342 19.98 -2.73 -14.29
CA SER A 342 19.36 -3.87 -14.97
C SER A 342 20.06 -5.21 -14.70
N ILE A 343 21.22 -5.22 -14.03
CA ILE A 343 21.92 -6.45 -13.67
C ILE A 343 21.28 -7.01 -12.40
N PRO A 344 20.74 -8.26 -12.39
CA PRO A 344 20.17 -8.87 -11.20
C PRO A 344 21.16 -8.87 -10.02
N VAL A 345 20.69 -8.64 -8.79
CA VAL A 345 21.46 -8.56 -7.53
C VAL A 345 22.42 -7.36 -7.47
N ILE A 346 23.30 -7.19 -8.46
CA ILE A 346 24.24 -6.05 -8.49
C ILE A 346 23.50 -4.73 -8.68
N GLY A 347 22.47 -4.73 -9.52
CA GLY A 347 21.64 -3.56 -9.80
C GLY A 347 20.98 -3.00 -8.55
N SER A 348 20.40 -3.84 -7.70
CA SER A 348 19.76 -3.41 -6.44
C SER A 348 20.76 -2.79 -5.46
N LEU A 349 21.95 -3.35 -5.34
CA LEU A 349 23.02 -2.79 -4.50
C LEU A 349 23.52 -1.44 -5.02
N VAL A 350 23.78 -1.34 -6.32
CA VAL A 350 24.19 -0.08 -6.95
C VAL A 350 23.10 0.98 -6.81
N TYR A 351 21.85 0.58 -6.99
CA TYR A 351 20.70 1.44 -6.81
C TYR A 351 20.59 1.97 -5.38
N MET A 352 20.74 1.12 -4.36
CA MET A 352 20.75 1.51 -2.96
C MET A 352 21.88 2.50 -2.65
N VAL A 353 23.10 2.21 -3.11
CA VAL A 353 24.27 3.09 -2.93
C VAL A 353 24.07 4.43 -3.64
N ALA A 354 23.58 4.39 -4.89
CA ALA A 354 23.35 5.59 -5.70
C ALA A 354 22.25 6.50 -5.14
N THR A 355 21.33 5.98 -4.34
CA THR A 355 20.31 6.79 -3.67
C THR A 355 20.73 7.29 -2.30
N LEU A 356 21.37 6.46 -1.49
CA LEU A 356 21.72 6.81 -0.10
C LEU A 356 22.86 7.81 0.01
N ILE A 357 23.86 7.73 -0.87
CA ILE A 357 25.00 8.68 -0.85
C ILE A 357 24.55 10.14 -1.09
N PRO A 358 23.74 10.45 -2.12
CA PRO A 358 23.25 11.82 -2.31
C PRO A 358 22.37 12.31 -1.15
N ILE A 359 21.50 11.46 -0.59
CA ILE A 359 20.67 11.82 0.56
C ILE A 359 21.52 12.23 1.75
N GLY A 360 22.53 11.43 2.08
CA GLY A 360 23.48 11.76 3.16
C GLY A 360 24.29 13.01 2.89
N ASN A 361 24.72 13.21 1.64
CA ASN A 361 25.48 14.40 1.25
C ASN A 361 24.65 15.69 1.34
N ILE A 362 23.40 15.63 0.93
CA ILE A 362 22.43 16.75 1.08
C ILE A 362 22.27 17.10 2.55
N TYR A 363 22.03 16.10 3.42
CA TYR A 363 21.89 16.31 4.85
C TYR A 363 23.14 16.91 5.50
N MET A 364 24.32 16.37 5.19
CA MET A 364 25.61 16.88 5.69
C MET A 364 25.89 18.31 5.22
N THR A 365 25.46 18.65 4.00
CA THR A 365 25.64 19.99 3.43
C THR A 365 24.66 21.01 4.02
N ALA A 366 23.45 20.60 4.34
CA ALA A 366 22.44 21.46 4.97
C ALA A 366 22.75 21.79 6.44
N ARG A 367 23.56 20.95 7.10
CA ARG A 367 23.97 21.15 8.50
C ARG A 367 25.19 22.08 8.67
N ASN A 368 25.99 22.24 7.62
CA ASN A 368 27.16 23.13 7.59
C ASN A 368 26.81 24.45 6.87
#